data_19e7c0ede2afb3e2b60fba3a82baa345
#
_entry.id   19e7c0ede2afb3e2b60fba3a82baa345
#
_cell.length_a   1.000
_cell.length_b   1.000
_cell.length_c   1.000
_cell.angle_alpha   90.00
_cell.angle_beta   90.00
_cell.angle_gamma   90.00
#
_symmetry.space_group_name_H-M   'P 1'
#
loop_
_entity.id
_entity.type
_entity.pdbx_description
1 polymer ?
#
loop_
_entity_poly.entity_id
_entity_poly.type
_entity_poly.pdbx_seq_one_letter_code
_entity_poly.pdbx_strand_id
1 'polypeptide(L)'
;MRRVKFTIQLLIFITLLIGSENLKSQNHQDPVRHYLPKSNSQYTRTSGYIEENPVPEYKWASEKAYEDFLDMKFGVRIHWGLYSAIRQEKESWPFLKKTNEEKQAYFDLYKTWNPVGFNADEWMKLFEDAGMKMFAFTSKHHEGFSMFDTKTRVKKRVNYLAPGGPKIEDCDLAFSIMETPFKRDIVKELCDAAHKRDIKIDLYFSHPDWYDADFRPYVWHRTSRDAK
;
A
#
# COMPACT_ATOMS: atom_id res chain seq x y z
N MET A 1 -17.55 -29.72 51.47
CA MET A 1 -17.12 -28.62 50.60
C MET A 1 -16.20 -29.03 49.43
N ARG A 2 -15.57 -30.20 49.36
CA ARG A 2 -14.67 -30.62 48.25
C ARG A 2 -15.40 -31.19 47.00
N ARG A 3 -16.61 -31.74 47.16
CA ARG A 3 -17.36 -32.35 46.03
C ARG A 3 -18.00 -31.34 45.06
N VAL A 4 -18.37 -30.17 45.56
CA VAL A 4 -19.03 -29.12 44.74
C VAL A 4 -18.01 -28.42 43.80
N LYS A 5 -16.76 -28.26 44.26
CA LYS A 5 -15.70 -27.65 43.41
C LYS A 5 -15.31 -28.52 42.19
N PHE A 6 -15.36 -29.85 42.36
CA PHE A 6 -15.01 -30.76 41.25
C PHE A 6 -16.07 -30.80 40.16
N THR A 7 -17.34 -30.67 40.52
CA THR A 7 -18.46 -30.66 39.57
C THR A 7 -18.50 -29.39 38.74
N ILE A 8 -18.15 -28.23 39.35
CA ILE A 8 -18.08 -26.94 38.63
C ILE A 8 -16.91 -26.90 37.66
N GLN A 9 -15.74 -27.45 38.00
CA GLN A 9 -14.59 -27.54 37.11
C GLN A 9 -14.85 -28.47 35.94
N LEU A 10 -15.57 -29.55 36.12
CA LEU A 10 -15.93 -30.49 35.07
C LEU A 10 -16.97 -29.89 34.11
N LEU A 11 -17.93 -29.12 34.59
CA LEU A 11 -18.90 -28.40 33.76
C LEU A 11 -18.26 -27.29 32.93
N ILE A 12 -17.28 -26.55 33.45
CA ILE A 12 -16.53 -25.54 32.68
C ILE A 12 -15.67 -26.19 31.63
N PHE A 13 -15.09 -27.36 31.87
CA PHE A 13 -14.31 -28.07 30.88
C PHE A 13 -15.16 -28.67 29.77
N ILE A 14 -16.35 -29.15 30.09
CA ILE A 14 -17.31 -29.68 29.11
C ILE A 14 -17.88 -28.55 28.24
N THR A 15 -18.18 -27.38 28.82
CA THR A 15 -18.63 -26.20 28.02
C THR A 15 -17.53 -25.64 27.13
N LEU A 16 -16.26 -25.70 27.53
CA LEU A 16 -15.13 -25.34 26.69
C LEU A 16 -14.88 -26.34 25.54
N LEU A 17 -15.12 -27.63 25.77
CA LEU A 17 -15.01 -28.66 24.72
C LEU A 17 -16.17 -28.63 23.72
N ILE A 18 -17.38 -28.30 24.18
CA ILE A 18 -18.54 -28.14 23.25
C ILE A 18 -18.45 -26.84 22.47
N GLY A 19 -17.84 -25.79 23.04
CA GLY A 19 -17.58 -24.53 22.33
C GLY A 19 -16.50 -24.61 21.25
N SER A 20 -15.60 -25.59 21.32
CA SER A 20 -14.52 -25.75 20.33
C SER A 20 -14.94 -26.51 19.07
N GLU A 21 -16.04 -27.27 19.11
CA GLU A 21 -16.50 -28.02 17.93
C GLU A 21 -17.30 -27.17 16.91
N ASN A 22 -17.74 -25.97 17.30
CA ASN A 22 -18.44 -25.07 16.37
C ASN A 22 -17.52 -24.06 15.66
N LEU A 23 -16.22 -24.12 15.93
CA LEU A 23 -15.20 -23.43 15.12
C LEU A 23 -14.65 -24.37 14.03
N LYS A 24 -15.52 -25.15 13.39
CA LYS A 24 -15.20 -25.65 12.05
C LYS A 24 -15.13 -24.41 11.17
N SER A 25 -13.91 -24.06 10.78
CA SER A 25 -13.62 -23.21 9.64
C SER A 25 -14.70 -23.52 8.60
N GLN A 26 -15.57 -22.56 8.31
CA GLN A 26 -16.44 -22.68 7.17
C GLN A 26 -15.52 -22.99 6.00
N ASN A 27 -15.66 -24.17 5.41
CA ASN A 27 -15.00 -24.52 4.17
C ASN A 27 -15.41 -23.46 3.15
N HIS A 28 -14.58 -22.47 2.96
CA HIS A 28 -14.76 -21.44 1.96
C HIS A 28 -14.45 -22.02 0.57
N GLN A 29 -15.16 -23.06 0.20
CA GLN A 29 -15.31 -23.48 -1.17
C GLN A 29 -16.44 -22.66 -1.81
N ASP A 30 -16.30 -21.34 -1.80
CA ASP A 30 -17.16 -20.51 -2.63
C ASP A 30 -16.35 -20.14 -3.90
N PRO A 31 -16.57 -20.83 -5.02
CA PRO A 31 -15.88 -20.54 -6.27
C PRO A 31 -16.14 -19.10 -6.76
N VAL A 32 -17.16 -18.42 -6.21
CA VAL A 32 -17.50 -17.03 -6.55
C VAL A 32 -16.47 -16.03 -6.00
N ARG A 33 -15.68 -16.39 -4.99
CA ARG A 33 -14.67 -15.48 -4.43
C ARG A 33 -13.48 -15.19 -5.35
N HIS A 34 -13.25 -16.03 -6.32
CA HIS A 34 -12.13 -15.91 -7.25
C HIS A 34 -12.47 -15.14 -8.52
N TYR A 35 -13.71 -14.71 -8.68
CA TYR A 35 -14.16 -13.97 -9.86
C TYR A 35 -14.47 -12.53 -9.49
N LEU A 36 -13.95 -11.60 -10.28
CA LEU A 36 -14.46 -10.23 -10.25
C LEU A 36 -15.97 -10.29 -10.54
N PRO A 37 -16.81 -9.63 -9.75
CA PRO A 37 -18.24 -9.68 -9.98
C PRO A 37 -18.55 -9.10 -11.36
N LYS A 38 -19.31 -9.83 -12.17
CA LYS A 38 -19.74 -9.40 -13.52
C LYS A 38 -20.57 -8.10 -13.47
N SER A 39 -21.19 -7.82 -12.35
CA SER A 39 -21.79 -6.52 -12.04
C SER A 39 -21.88 -6.36 -10.53
N ASN A 40 -21.44 -5.24 -10.01
CA ASN A 40 -21.64 -4.87 -8.62
C ASN A 40 -22.05 -3.40 -8.60
N SER A 41 -23.18 -3.10 -7.94
CA SER A 41 -23.75 -1.75 -7.86
C SER A 41 -22.75 -0.70 -7.31
N GLN A 42 -21.80 -1.10 -6.49
CA GLN A 42 -20.74 -0.20 -6.01
C GLN A 42 -19.73 0.18 -7.11
N TYR A 43 -19.59 -0.61 -8.17
CA TYR A 43 -18.70 -0.37 -9.29
C TYR A 43 -19.38 0.25 -10.51
N THR A 44 -20.70 0.32 -10.56
CA THR A 44 -21.43 0.97 -11.66
C THR A 44 -21.11 2.46 -11.79
N ARG A 45 -20.56 3.08 -10.74
CA ARG A 45 -20.11 4.48 -10.75
C ARG A 45 -18.66 4.67 -11.21
N THR A 46 -17.93 3.60 -11.43
CA THR A 46 -16.52 3.59 -11.86
C THR A 46 -16.39 2.89 -13.21
N SER A 47 -17.22 3.32 -14.18
CA SER A 47 -17.09 2.84 -15.56
C SER A 47 -15.65 2.99 -16.04
N GLY A 48 -15.05 1.92 -16.52
CA GLY A 48 -13.66 1.87 -16.97
C GLY A 48 -12.72 1.03 -16.08
N TYR A 49 -13.15 0.63 -14.88
CA TYR A 49 -12.36 -0.25 -14.00
C TYR A 49 -12.82 -1.71 -13.99
N ILE A 50 -13.98 -2.01 -14.57
CA ILE A 50 -14.50 -3.36 -14.65
C ILE A 50 -14.72 -3.68 -16.10
N GLU A 51 -14.01 -4.66 -16.60
CA GLU A 51 -14.27 -5.24 -17.88
C GLU A 51 -15.53 -6.10 -17.78
N GLU A 52 -16.53 -5.79 -18.61
CA GLU A 52 -17.75 -6.60 -18.70
C GLU A 52 -17.46 -8.02 -19.20
N ASN A 53 -16.39 -8.17 -19.97
CA ASN A 53 -15.88 -9.45 -20.41
C ASN A 53 -14.40 -9.58 -20.00
N PRO A 54 -14.08 -10.45 -19.01
CA PRO A 54 -12.69 -10.69 -18.63
C PRO A 54 -11.87 -11.12 -19.86
N VAL A 55 -10.73 -10.48 -20.10
CA VAL A 55 -9.82 -10.90 -21.15
C VAL A 55 -9.28 -12.30 -20.82
N PRO A 56 -9.23 -13.22 -21.81
CA PRO A 56 -8.79 -14.60 -21.59
C PRO A 56 -7.37 -14.72 -21.00
N GLU A 57 -6.56 -13.68 -21.18
CA GLU A 57 -5.18 -13.59 -20.69
C GLU A 57 -5.08 -13.29 -19.20
N TYR A 58 -6.14 -12.85 -18.54
CA TYR A 58 -6.15 -12.66 -17.10
C TYR A 58 -5.95 -13.99 -16.39
N LYS A 59 -4.77 -14.15 -15.83
CA LYS A 59 -4.45 -15.28 -14.98
C LYS A 59 -4.90 -14.98 -13.57
N TRP A 60 -5.87 -15.71 -13.12
CA TRP A 60 -6.31 -15.69 -11.74
C TRP A 60 -5.25 -16.35 -10.85
N ALA A 61 -5.16 -15.94 -9.60
CA ALA A 61 -4.37 -16.64 -8.63
C ALA A 61 -4.85 -18.09 -8.52
N SER A 62 -3.92 -19.05 -8.40
CA SER A 62 -4.28 -20.43 -8.17
C SER A 62 -4.99 -20.57 -6.82
N GLU A 63 -5.83 -21.58 -6.69
CA GLU A 63 -6.50 -21.92 -5.44
C GLU A 63 -5.50 -22.04 -4.28
N LYS A 64 -4.38 -22.73 -4.54
CA LYS A 64 -3.28 -22.81 -3.58
C LYS A 64 -2.71 -21.45 -3.18
N ALA A 65 -2.52 -20.52 -4.10
CA ALA A 65 -1.99 -19.19 -3.77
C ALA A 65 -2.96 -18.39 -2.89
N TYR A 66 -4.27 -18.60 -3.09
CA TYR A 66 -5.31 -17.98 -2.26
C TYR A 66 -5.34 -18.59 -0.85
N GLU A 67 -5.24 -19.93 -0.74
CA GLU A 67 -5.13 -20.61 0.55
C GLU A 67 -3.87 -20.21 1.30
N ASP A 68 -2.72 -20.17 0.62
CA ASP A 68 -1.44 -19.73 1.19
C ASP A 68 -1.57 -18.29 1.74
N PHE A 69 -2.29 -17.40 1.03
CA PHE A 69 -2.54 -16.04 1.52
C PHE A 69 -3.41 -16.04 2.78
N LEU A 70 -4.48 -16.84 2.80
CA LEU A 70 -5.35 -16.95 3.98
C LEU A 70 -4.61 -17.53 5.18
N ASP A 71 -3.66 -18.41 4.96
CA ASP A 71 -2.89 -19.06 6.02
C ASP A 71 -1.77 -18.17 6.58
N MET A 72 -1.37 -17.12 5.89
CA MET A 72 -0.38 -16.18 6.41
C MET A 72 -0.84 -15.46 7.68
N LYS A 73 -2.12 -15.15 7.82
CA LYS A 73 -2.86 -14.65 8.99
C LYS A 73 -2.24 -13.47 9.76
N PHE A 74 -0.91 -13.38 9.81
CA PHE A 74 -0.20 -12.35 10.56
C PHE A 74 0.88 -11.70 9.70
N GLY A 75 0.78 -10.38 9.56
CA GLY A 75 1.70 -9.56 8.79
C GLY A 75 1.64 -8.11 9.23
N VAL A 76 2.49 -7.29 8.65
CA VAL A 76 2.56 -5.85 8.91
C VAL A 76 2.35 -5.06 7.61
N ARG A 77 1.66 -3.93 7.72
CA ARG A 77 1.58 -2.93 6.65
C ARG A 77 2.35 -1.68 7.04
N ILE A 78 3.21 -1.22 6.14
CA ILE A 78 4.08 -0.07 6.36
C ILE A 78 3.80 0.97 5.29
N HIS A 79 3.41 2.17 5.73
CA HIS A 79 3.39 3.36 4.92
C HIS A 79 4.62 4.20 5.24
N TRP A 80 5.52 4.33 4.25
CA TRP A 80 6.72 5.12 4.39
C TRP A 80 7.03 5.87 3.08
N GLY A 81 7.36 7.13 3.16
CA GLY A 81 7.61 8.00 2.03
C GLY A 81 7.99 9.42 2.48
N LEU A 82 7.93 10.40 1.59
CA LEU A 82 8.28 11.80 1.89
C LEU A 82 7.49 12.39 3.06
N TYR A 83 6.23 11.99 3.23
CA TYR A 83 5.38 12.41 4.35
C TYR A 83 5.97 12.06 5.72
N SER A 84 6.80 11.03 5.80
CA SER A 84 7.47 10.66 7.05
C SER A 84 8.58 11.64 7.43
N ALA A 85 9.22 12.31 6.47
CA ALA A 85 10.25 13.31 6.73
C ALA A 85 9.73 14.51 7.54
N ILE A 86 8.46 14.83 7.39
CA ILE A 86 7.78 15.92 8.11
C ILE A 86 6.83 15.42 9.20
N ARG A 87 6.93 14.12 9.57
CA ARG A 87 6.06 13.47 10.57
C ARG A 87 4.57 13.69 10.32
N GLN A 88 4.18 13.70 9.04
CA GLN A 88 2.80 13.90 8.64
C GLN A 88 1.97 12.65 8.91
N GLU A 89 0.87 12.81 9.63
CA GLU A 89 -0.13 11.76 9.79
C GLU A 89 -0.96 11.59 8.50
N LYS A 90 -1.55 10.40 8.31
CA LYS A 90 -2.42 10.05 7.17
C LYS A 90 -1.69 10.13 5.82
N GLU A 91 -0.46 9.68 5.79
CA GLU A 91 0.40 9.57 4.62
C GLU A 91 0.42 10.89 3.80
N SER A 92 0.19 10.81 2.48
CA SER A 92 0.18 12.01 1.63
C SER A 92 -1.15 12.77 1.59
N TRP A 93 -2.24 12.25 2.17
CA TRP A 93 -3.57 12.86 2.06
C TRP A 93 -3.66 14.34 2.50
N PRO A 94 -2.98 14.79 3.58
CA PRO A 94 -3.00 16.19 3.97
C PRO A 94 -2.45 17.15 2.90
N PHE A 95 -1.66 16.64 1.94
CA PHE A 95 -1.18 17.43 0.80
C PHE A 95 -2.29 18.18 0.09
N LEU A 96 -3.46 17.57 -0.07
CA LEU A 96 -4.59 18.17 -0.79
C LEU A 96 -5.15 19.44 -0.12
N LYS A 97 -4.88 19.63 1.17
CA LYS A 97 -5.35 20.76 1.96
C LYS A 97 -4.28 21.83 2.20
N LYS A 98 -3.05 21.59 1.75
CA LYS A 98 -1.92 22.50 1.92
C LYS A 98 -2.06 23.74 1.04
N THR A 99 -1.44 24.86 1.48
CA THR A 99 -1.27 26.05 0.64
C THR A 99 -0.33 25.76 -0.53
N ASN A 100 -0.21 26.65 -1.49
CA ASN A 100 0.69 26.48 -2.63
C ASN A 100 2.15 26.41 -2.20
N GLU A 101 2.54 27.23 -1.22
CA GLU A 101 3.87 27.25 -0.62
C GLU A 101 4.19 25.90 0.05
N GLU A 102 3.25 25.39 0.84
CA GLU A 102 3.39 24.10 1.51
C GLU A 102 3.43 22.92 0.53
N LYS A 103 2.64 22.99 -0.56
CA LYS A 103 2.66 21.96 -1.63
C LYS A 103 4.01 21.93 -2.35
N GLN A 104 4.54 23.13 -2.69
CA GLN A 104 5.86 23.20 -3.31
C GLN A 104 6.94 22.70 -2.37
N ALA A 105 6.92 23.13 -1.11
CA ALA A 105 7.86 22.67 -0.10
C ALA A 105 7.79 21.15 0.12
N TYR A 106 6.60 20.58 0.10
CA TYR A 106 6.41 19.12 0.18
C TYR A 106 7.06 18.39 -1.01
N PHE A 107 6.82 18.86 -2.23
CA PHE A 107 7.42 18.28 -3.42
C PHE A 107 8.94 18.44 -3.48
N ASP A 108 9.48 19.41 -2.76
CA ASP A 108 10.94 19.63 -2.68
C ASP A 108 11.63 18.78 -1.61
N LEU A 109 10.89 18.07 -0.75
CA LEU A 109 11.46 17.22 0.31
C LEU A 109 12.45 16.16 -0.21
N TYR A 110 12.23 15.63 -1.42
CA TYR A 110 13.15 14.64 -2.00
C TYR A 110 14.57 15.15 -2.13
N LYS A 111 14.78 16.46 -2.29
CA LYS A 111 16.11 17.09 -2.44
C LYS A 111 16.97 16.93 -1.20
N THR A 112 16.37 16.74 -0.04
CA THR A 112 17.05 16.66 1.27
C THR A 112 16.80 15.35 2.00
N TRP A 113 15.83 14.53 1.53
CA TRP A 113 15.49 13.30 2.22
C TRP A 113 16.60 12.25 2.10
N ASN A 114 17.17 11.88 3.25
CA ASN A 114 18.30 10.98 3.31
C ASN A 114 18.17 10.01 4.52
N PRO A 115 17.37 8.94 4.40
CA PRO A 115 17.12 8.02 5.50
C PRO A 115 18.29 7.04 5.73
N VAL A 116 19.45 7.52 6.08
CA VAL A 116 20.71 6.73 6.24
C VAL A 116 20.62 5.61 7.26
N GLY A 117 19.69 5.69 8.21
CA GLY A 117 19.45 4.63 9.20
C GLY A 117 18.63 3.46 8.68
N PHE A 118 18.19 3.46 7.42
CA PHE A 118 17.42 2.35 6.85
C PHE A 118 18.31 1.12 6.63
N ASN A 119 17.84 -0.04 7.14
CA ASN A 119 18.47 -1.34 6.96
C ASN A 119 17.38 -2.40 6.73
N ALA A 120 17.28 -2.90 5.52
CA ALA A 120 16.26 -3.88 5.13
C ALA A 120 16.39 -5.21 5.88
N ASP A 121 17.62 -5.66 6.14
CA ASP A 121 17.86 -6.92 6.87
C ASP A 121 17.40 -6.83 8.33
N GLU A 122 17.59 -5.68 9.00
CA GLU A 122 17.12 -5.44 10.36
C GLU A 122 15.58 -5.43 10.43
N TRP A 123 14.93 -4.80 9.43
CA TRP A 123 13.47 -4.81 9.36
C TRP A 123 12.92 -6.22 9.19
N MET A 124 13.48 -6.97 8.24
CA MET A 124 13.02 -8.34 7.99
C MET A 124 13.32 -9.26 9.17
N LYS A 125 14.45 -9.07 9.87
CA LYS A 125 14.74 -9.80 11.09
C LYS A 125 13.70 -9.51 12.18
N LEU A 126 13.32 -8.25 12.36
CA LEU A 126 12.27 -7.87 13.31
C LEU A 126 10.94 -8.56 12.98
N PHE A 127 10.56 -8.62 11.68
CA PHE A 127 9.31 -9.26 11.26
C PHE A 127 9.36 -10.78 11.47
N GLU A 128 10.49 -11.41 11.18
CA GLU A 128 10.74 -12.83 11.42
C GLU A 128 10.65 -13.16 12.92
N ASP A 129 11.36 -12.39 13.77
CA ASP A 129 11.35 -12.56 15.22
C ASP A 129 9.95 -12.39 15.82
N ALA A 130 9.12 -11.53 15.22
CA ALA A 130 7.72 -11.33 15.59
C ALA A 130 6.77 -12.41 15.04
N GLY A 131 7.26 -13.35 14.23
CA GLY A 131 6.45 -14.41 13.62
C GLY A 131 5.60 -13.95 12.44
N MET A 132 5.89 -12.78 11.85
CA MET A 132 5.17 -12.27 10.68
C MET A 132 5.53 -13.08 9.44
N LYS A 133 4.53 -13.39 8.62
CA LYS A 133 4.68 -14.18 7.37
C LYS A 133 4.65 -13.33 6.13
N MET A 134 4.16 -12.11 6.24
CA MET A 134 4.10 -11.15 5.14
C MET A 134 4.26 -9.72 5.63
N PHE A 135 4.69 -8.85 4.71
CA PHE A 135 4.55 -7.41 4.90
C PHE A 135 4.01 -6.74 3.62
N ALA A 136 3.22 -5.71 3.82
CA ALA A 136 2.78 -4.81 2.76
C ALA A 136 3.55 -3.49 2.86
N PHE A 137 4.09 -3.01 1.75
CA PHE A 137 4.88 -1.79 1.71
C PHE A 137 4.35 -0.81 0.65
N THR A 138 4.28 0.47 0.99
CA THR A 138 3.90 1.51 0.04
C THR A 138 5.08 1.83 -0.88
N SER A 139 5.10 1.20 -2.04
CA SER A 139 6.12 1.46 -3.07
C SER A 139 5.96 2.84 -3.72
N LYS A 140 4.72 3.32 -3.85
CA LYS A 140 4.33 4.67 -4.28
C LYS A 140 3.00 5.04 -3.66
N HIS A 141 2.86 6.23 -3.08
CA HIS A 141 1.59 6.78 -2.63
C HIS A 141 1.07 7.84 -3.62
N HIS A 142 -0.10 8.44 -3.34
CA HIS A 142 -0.83 9.32 -4.28
C HIS A 142 -0.04 10.56 -4.71
N GLU A 143 0.90 11.05 -3.90
CA GLU A 143 1.73 12.21 -4.23
C GLU A 143 2.72 11.95 -5.37
N GLY A 144 2.88 10.69 -5.79
CA GLY A 144 3.70 10.32 -6.94
C GLY A 144 5.13 9.92 -6.61
N PHE A 145 5.61 10.10 -5.37
CA PHE A 145 6.98 9.74 -5.02
C PHE A 145 7.17 8.22 -4.95
N SER A 146 8.13 7.72 -5.70
CA SER A 146 8.43 6.29 -5.79
C SER A 146 9.61 5.90 -4.90
N MET A 147 9.41 4.86 -4.07
CA MET A 147 10.42 4.31 -3.16
C MET A 147 11.38 3.34 -3.84
N PHE A 148 11.36 3.29 -5.17
CA PHE A 148 12.13 2.39 -6.02
C PHE A 148 12.63 3.10 -7.28
N ASP A 149 13.54 2.45 -8.00
CA ASP A 149 14.05 2.93 -9.29
C ASP A 149 13.04 2.67 -10.41
N THR A 150 12.22 3.66 -10.71
CA THR A 150 11.13 3.53 -11.68
C THR A 150 11.59 3.33 -13.12
N LYS A 151 12.81 3.74 -13.46
CA LYS A 151 13.31 3.85 -14.85
C LYS A 151 12.45 4.74 -15.76
N THR A 152 11.45 5.41 -15.22
CA THR A 152 10.57 6.35 -15.94
C THR A 152 10.81 7.78 -15.48
N ARG A 153 10.38 8.74 -16.27
CA ARG A 153 10.55 10.16 -15.95
C ARG A 153 9.26 10.93 -16.18
N VAL A 154 8.88 11.71 -15.19
CA VAL A 154 7.82 12.72 -15.32
C VAL A 154 8.34 13.87 -16.16
N LYS A 155 7.56 14.29 -17.14
CA LYS A 155 7.92 15.35 -18.10
C LYS A 155 7.22 16.67 -17.82
N LYS A 156 6.12 16.65 -17.06
CA LYS A 156 5.37 17.84 -16.66
C LYS A 156 4.92 17.75 -15.22
N ARG A 157 5.01 18.86 -14.52
CA ARG A 157 4.55 19.00 -13.12
C ARG A 157 3.85 20.31 -12.89
N VAL A 158 3.23 20.48 -11.73
CA VAL A 158 2.72 21.76 -11.28
C VAL A 158 3.79 22.53 -10.54
N ASN A 159 4.11 23.75 -11.00
CA ASN A 159 4.82 24.75 -10.23
C ASN A 159 3.79 25.56 -9.42
N TYR A 160 3.73 25.31 -8.14
CA TYR A 160 2.77 25.98 -7.25
C TYR A 160 3.12 27.43 -6.96
N LEU A 161 4.37 27.85 -7.17
CA LEU A 161 4.86 29.20 -6.91
C LEU A 161 5.06 30.04 -8.19
N ALA A 162 4.50 29.60 -9.31
CA ALA A 162 4.61 30.34 -10.56
C ALA A 162 3.93 31.72 -10.44
N PRO A 163 4.48 32.77 -11.09
CA PRO A 163 3.85 34.09 -11.13
C PRO A 163 2.41 34.02 -11.65
N GLY A 164 1.48 34.57 -10.89
CA GLY A 164 0.05 34.55 -11.22
C GLY A 164 -0.69 33.27 -10.81
N GLY A 165 -0.08 32.41 -10.02
CA GLY A 165 -0.67 31.18 -9.46
C GLY A 165 -0.10 29.88 -10.08
N PRO A 166 -0.56 28.71 -9.62
CA PRO A 166 -0.04 27.43 -10.07
C PRO A 166 -0.12 27.26 -11.59
N LYS A 167 0.97 26.81 -12.19
CA LYS A 167 1.07 26.54 -13.64
C LYS A 167 1.75 25.19 -13.90
N ILE A 168 1.36 24.54 -14.99
CA ILE A 168 2.07 23.37 -15.49
C ILE A 168 3.38 23.85 -16.14
N GLU A 169 4.48 23.22 -15.79
CA GLU A 169 5.79 23.45 -16.36
C GLU A 169 6.42 22.13 -16.81
N ASP A 170 7.31 22.21 -17.78
CA ASP A 170 8.13 21.06 -18.18
C ASP A 170 9.13 20.71 -17.07
N CYS A 171 9.39 19.42 -16.92
CA CYS A 171 10.41 18.90 -16.03
C CYS A 171 11.03 17.64 -16.63
N ASP A 172 12.07 17.14 -16.01
CA ASP A 172 12.66 15.85 -16.34
C ASP A 172 13.16 15.21 -15.06
N LEU A 173 12.25 14.57 -14.32
CA LEU A 173 12.49 14.05 -12.99
C LEU A 173 11.80 12.70 -12.81
N ALA A 174 12.51 11.69 -12.30
CA ALA A 174 11.87 10.42 -11.95
C ALA A 174 10.93 10.53 -10.74
N PHE A 175 11.12 11.56 -9.93
CA PHE A 175 10.45 11.77 -8.64
C PHE A 175 10.45 10.51 -7.79
N SER A 176 11.64 9.99 -7.56
CA SER A 176 11.89 8.73 -6.86
C SER A 176 13.03 8.85 -5.86
N ILE A 177 13.14 7.81 -5.03
CA ILE A 177 14.23 7.67 -4.05
C ILE A 177 15.62 7.79 -4.70
N MET A 178 15.74 7.45 -5.99
CA MET A 178 17.01 7.52 -6.71
C MET A 178 17.50 8.95 -6.98
N GLU A 179 16.61 9.94 -6.86
CA GLU A 179 16.93 11.36 -7.03
C GLU A 179 17.12 12.09 -5.69
N THR A 180 17.05 11.37 -4.58
CA THR A 180 17.38 11.87 -3.25
C THR A 180 18.87 11.73 -2.96
N PRO A 181 19.41 12.39 -1.91
CA PRO A 181 20.76 12.12 -1.44
C PRO A 181 21.02 10.67 -1.06
N PHE A 182 19.97 9.93 -0.70
CA PHE A 182 20.06 8.52 -0.29
C PHE A 182 20.39 7.57 -1.45
N LYS A 183 19.80 7.73 -2.61
CA LYS A 183 20.07 7.00 -3.88
C LYS A 183 20.13 5.49 -3.76
N ARG A 184 19.29 4.88 -2.91
CA ARG A 184 19.17 3.43 -2.78
C ARG A 184 17.74 3.02 -3.04
N ASP A 185 17.54 1.93 -3.78
CA ASP A 185 16.22 1.36 -4.09
C ASP A 185 15.69 0.58 -2.87
N ILE A 186 14.88 1.26 -2.04
CA ILE A 186 14.34 0.70 -0.80
C ILE A 186 13.46 -0.51 -1.07
N VAL A 187 12.63 -0.47 -2.11
CA VAL A 187 11.74 -1.59 -2.45
C VAL A 187 12.56 -2.81 -2.85
N LYS A 188 13.58 -2.62 -3.69
CA LYS A 188 14.46 -3.72 -4.06
C LYS A 188 15.16 -4.33 -2.86
N GLU A 189 15.71 -3.51 -1.97
CA GLU A 189 16.42 -4.00 -0.78
C GLU A 189 15.48 -4.74 0.17
N LEU A 190 14.25 -4.25 0.38
CA LEU A 190 13.26 -4.94 1.18
C LEU A 190 12.85 -6.28 0.55
N CYS A 191 12.64 -6.32 -0.76
CA CYS A 191 12.31 -7.56 -1.48
C CYS A 191 13.44 -8.57 -1.37
N ASP A 192 14.68 -8.16 -1.60
CA ASP A 192 15.85 -9.04 -1.50
C ASP A 192 16.01 -9.61 -0.07
N ALA A 193 15.80 -8.79 0.95
CA ALA A 193 15.91 -9.22 2.35
C ALA A 193 14.75 -10.16 2.77
N ALA A 194 13.54 -9.90 2.26
CA ALA A 194 12.36 -10.72 2.52
C ALA A 194 12.47 -12.11 1.88
N HIS A 195 12.93 -12.19 0.62
CA HIS A 195 13.13 -13.46 -0.07
C HIS A 195 14.11 -14.38 0.66
N LYS A 196 15.16 -13.83 1.28
CA LYS A 196 16.12 -14.62 2.08
C LYS A 196 15.48 -15.30 3.30
N ARG A 197 14.32 -14.81 3.76
CA ARG A 197 13.60 -15.25 4.97
C ARG A 197 12.23 -15.85 4.69
N ASP A 198 11.91 -16.11 3.42
CA ASP A 198 10.58 -16.58 2.96
C ASP A 198 9.42 -15.72 3.51
N ILE A 199 9.65 -14.43 3.71
CA ILE A 199 8.60 -13.46 4.04
C ILE A 199 7.93 -13.01 2.74
N LYS A 200 6.61 -13.12 2.66
CA LYS A 200 5.85 -12.71 1.47
C LYS A 200 5.71 -11.19 1.41
N ILE A 201 5.64 -10.66 0.20
CA ILE A 201 5.66 -9.23 -0.08
C ILE A 201 4.38 -8.84 -0.80
N ASP A 202 3.71 -7.81 -0.29
CA ASP A 202 2.64 -7.06 -0.96
C ASP A 202 3.14 -5.64 -1.23
N LEU A 203 3.12 -5.21 -2.49
CA LEU A 203 3.52 -3.86 -2.87
C LEU A 203 2.29 -3.01 -3.18
N TYR A 204 1.93 -2.12 -2.25
CA TYR A 204 0.93 -1.13 -2.52
C TYR A 204 1.49 -0.07 -3.48
N PHE A 205 0.89 0.01 -4.66
CA PHE A 205 1.18 1.03 -5.66
C PHE A 205 -0.06 1.86 -5.92
N SER A 206 0.01 3.14 -5.62
CA SER A 206 -1.10 4.06 -5.88
C SER A 206 -1.17 4.42 -7.36
N HIS A 207 -2.30 4.13 -8.00
CA HIS A 207 -2.56 4.56 -9.38
C HIS A 207 -2.64 6.10 -9.51
N PRO A 208 -3.38 6.83 -8.65
CA PRO A 208 -3.35 8.29 -8.65
C PRO A 208 -1.93 8.84 -8.51
N ASP A 209 -1.65 9.90 -9.25
CA ASP A 209 -0.39 10.62 -9.20
C ASP A 209 -0.67 12.13 -9.18
N TRP A 210 -0.27 12.78 -8.06
CA TRP A 210 -0.50 14.23 -7.90
C TRP A 210 0.68 15.06 -8.38
N TYR A 211 1.82 14.42 -8.65
CA TYR A 211 3.01 15.10 -9.18
C TYR A 211 3.00 15.18 -10.69
N ASP A 212 2.76 14.05 -11.37
CA ASP A 212 2.74 13.99 -12.82
C ASP A 212 1.53 14.73 -13.39
N ALA A 213 1.77 15.83 -14.08
CA ALA A 213 0.71 16.64 -14.67
C ALA A 213 0.05 15.97 -15.88
N ASP A 214 0.69 15.02 -16.53
CA ASP A 214 0.13 14.25 -17.65
C ASP A 214 -0.82 13.13 -17.17
N PHE A 215 -0.73 12.72 -15.92
CA PHE A 215 -1.62 11.73 -15.29
C PHE A 215 -2.99 12.33 -14.91
N ARG A 216 -3.53 13.32 -15.53
CA ARG A 216 -4.76 13.98 -15.07
C ARG A 216 -5.86 14.00 -16.11
N PRO A 217 -6.41 12.83 -16.46
CA PRO A 217 -7.39 12.75 -17.53
C PRO A 217 -8.75 13.35 -17.15
N TYR A 218 -9.00 13.67 -15.84
CA TYR A 218 -10.34 14.03 -15.36
C TYR A 218 -10.36 15.37 -14.60
N VAL A 219 -11.27 16.25 -15.03
CA VAL A 219 -11.49 17.60 -14.44
C VAL A 219 -11.92 17.60 -12.96
N TRP A 220 -12.33 16.47 -12.41
CA TRP A 220 -12.72 16.39 -10.98
C TRP A 220 -11.54 16.14 -10.04
N HIS A 221 -10.34 15.83 -10.55
CA HIS A 221 -9.15 15.68 -9.72
C HIS A 221 -8.74 17.05 -9.20
N ARG A 222 -8.72 17.23 -7.86
CA ARG A 222 -8.52 18.55 -7.22
C ARG A 222 -7.24 19.25 -7.65
N THR A 223 -6.16 18.52 -7.88
CA THR A 223 -4.89 19.10 -8.32
C THR A 223 -4.89 19.59 -9.77
N SER A 224 -5.74 19.05 -10.63
CA SER A 224 -5.89 19.56 -12.01
C SER A 224 -6.70 20.86 -12.10
N ARG A 225 -7.47 21.21 -11.07
CA ARG A 225 -8.19 22.49 -11.01
C ARG A 225 -7.29 23.64 -10.61
N ASP A 226 -6.20 23.37 -9.90
CA ASP A 226 -5.30 24.38 -9.36
C ASP A 226 -4.32 24.89 -10.43
N ALA A 227 -4.16 24.17 -11.54
CA ALA A 227 -3.27 24.51 -12.64
C ALA A 227 -4.07 24.65 -13.96
N LYS A 228 -4.72 25.80 -14.16
CA LYS A 228 -5.31 26.19 -15.43
C LYS A 228 -4.34 26.99 -16.28
#